data_425bf1aaae1efa17724777ec538be10c
#
_entry.id   425bf1aaae1efa17724777ec538be10c
#
_cell.length_a   1.000
_cell.length_b   1.000
_cell.length_c   1.000
_cell.angle_alpha   90.00
_cell.angle_beta   90.00
_cell.angle_gamma   90.00
#
_symmetry.space_group_name_H-M   'P 1'
#
loop_
_entity.id
_entity.type
_entity.pdbx_description
1 polymer ?
#
loop_
_entity_poly.entity_id
_entity_poly.type
_entity_poly.pdbx_seq_one_letter_code
_entity_poly.pdbx_strand_id
1 'polypeptide(L)'
;MNREEEIKNCDILFFSTGYSELRERSSKEFTDDFPCFATEAAEYLRRNFPGLKAVALDFLSVDSSVTGEVDGFPIHHAFLDTGIGKPYRTLLIYEDVNVKKIRELKCIDEIQWISAFPVRFKGLEASPVSMVACIK
;
A
#
# COMPACT_ATOMS: atom_id res chain seq x y z
N MET A 1 -5.60 20.17 -11.89
CA MET A 1 -4.81 19.04 -12.38
C MET A 1 -5.66 17.78 -12.23
N ASN A 2 -5.71 16.91 -13.23
CA ASN A 2 -6.50 15.70 -13.15
C ASN A 2 -5.71 14.67 -12.33
N ARG A 3 -6.29 14.12 -11.26
CA ARG A 3 -5.62 13.14 -10.38
C ARG A 3 -5.11 11.89 -11.13
N GLU A 4 -5.78 11.47 -12.17
CA GLU A 4 -5.31 10.36 -13.00
C GLU A 4 -3.96 10.66 -13.69
N GLU A 5 -3.75 11.90 -14.14
CA GLU A 5 -2.47 12.31 -14.72
C GLU A 5 -1.33 12.30 -13.68
N GLU A 6 -1.63 12.64 -12.43
CA GLU A 6 -0.66 12.57 -11.35
C GLU A 6 -0.28 11.12 -11.06
N ILE A 7 -1.26 10.20 -11.00
CA ILE A 7 -1.01 8.77 -10.77
C ILE A 7 -0.20 8.16 -11.90
N LYS A 8 -0.45 8.52 -13.15
CA LYS A 8 0.32 8.03 -14.31
C LYS A 8 1.81 8.33 -14.23
N ASN A 9 2.17 9.40 -13.52
CA ASN A 9 3.54 9.88 -13.39
C ASN A 9 4.21 9.48 -12.07
N CYS A 10 3.56 8.68 -11.22
CA CYS A 10 4.15 8.22 -9.98
C CYS A 10 4.52 6.74 -10.01
N ASP A 11 5.55 6.39 -9.24
CA ASP A 11 5.98 4.99 -9.05
C ASP A 11 5.24 4.30 -7.90
N ILE A 12 4.86 5.06 -6.86
CA ILE A 12 4.18 4.57 -5.65
C ILE A 12 2.96 5.44 -5.40
N LEU A 13 1.79 4.82 -5.28
CA LEU A 13 0.56 5.48 -4.88
C LEU A 13 0.32 5.24 -3.38
N PHE A 14 0.28 6.32 -2.61
CA PHE A 14 0.15 6.26 -1.17
C PHE A 14 -1.29 6.59 -0.71
N PHE A 15 -1.88 5.68 0.06
CA PHE A 15 -3.19 5.84 0.68
C PHE A 15 -3.02 6.22 2.16
N SER A 16 -3.09 7.53 2.44
CA SER A 16 -2.99 8.06 3.80
C SER A 16 -4.37 8.35 4.35
N THR A 17 -4.92 7.44 5.11
CA THR A 17 -6.26 7.52 5.69
C THR A 17 -6.27 8.19 7.07
N GLY A 18 -5.12 8.20 7.76
CA GLY A 18 -4.98 8.59 9.15
C GLY A 18 -5.23 7.44 10.13
N TYR A 19 -5.53 6.26 9.62
CA TYR A 19 -5.85 5.09 10.44
C TYR A 19 -4.67 4.68 11.34
N SER A 20 -3.45 4.89 10.89
CA SER A 20 -2.23 4.61 11.65
C SER A 20 -2.17 5.33 13.01
N GLU A 21 -2.95 6.41 13.21
CA GLU A 21 -3.04 7.09 14.51
C GLU A 21 -3.70 6.22 15.58
N LEU A 22 -4.53 5.26 15.19
CA LEU A 22 -5.17 4.32 16.12
C LEU A 22 -4.17 3.34 16.73
N ARG A 23 -3.06 3.05 16.06
CA ARG A 23 -2.04 2.13 16.55
C ARG A 23 -1.59 2.42 17.98
N GLU A 24 -1.41 3.70 18.33
CA GLU A 24 -0.98 4.11 19.66
C GLU A 24 -2.14 4.28 20.65
N ARG A 25 -3.36 4.53 20.14
CA ARG A 25 -4.53 4.79 20.99
C ARG A 25 -5.29 3.53 21.33
N SER A 26 -5.42 2.63 20.39
CA SER A 26 -6.17 1.40 20.51
C SER A 26 -5.63 0.37 19.52
N SER A 27 -4.63 -0.43 19.97
CA SER A 27 -4.05 -1.46 19.12
C SER A 27 -5.07 -2.50 18.67
N LYS A 28 -6.06 -2.80 19.51
CA LYS A 28 -7.12 -3.74 19.16
C LYS A 28 -7.99 -3.22 18.02
N GLU A 29 -8.44 -1.97 18.10
CA GLU A 29 -9.24 -1.34 17.04
C GLU A 29 -8.43 -1.24 15.74
N PHE A 30 -7.13 -0.93 15.85
CA PHE A 30 -6.22 -0.89 14.72
C PHE A 30 -6.09 -2.24 14.00
N THR A 31 -6.13 -3.36 14.73
CA THR A 31 -5.97 -4.70 14.16
C THR A 31 -7.28 -5.37 13.73
N ASP A 32 -8.40 -5.02 14.35
CA ASP A 32 -9.64 -5.75 14.18
C ASP A 32 -10.60 -5.12 13.16
N ASP A 33 -10.52 -3.80 12.94
CA ASP A 33 -11.50 -3.05 12.14
C ASP A 33 -10.85 -2.01 11.23
N PHE A 34 -9.82 -2.41 10.48
CA PHE A 34 -9.15 -1.52 9.53
C PHE A 34 -9.84 -1.51 8.15
N PRO A 35 -9.71 -0.41 7.39
CA PRO A 35 -10.20 -0.34 6.03
C PRO A 35 -9.48 -1.34 5.13
N CYS A 36 -10.16 -1.85 4.12
CA CYS A 36 -9.56 -2.71 3.11
C CYS A 36 -9.91 -2.22 1.70
N PHE A 37 -9.25 -2.79 0.70
CA PHE A 37 -9.56 -2.50 -0.69
C PHE A 37 -10.71 -3.38 -1.19
N ALA A 38 -11.32 -2.95 -2.31
CA ALA A 38 -12.10 -3.85 -3.15
C ALA A 38 -11.17 -4.50 -4.19
N THR A 39 -11.44 -5.73 -4.57
CA THR A 39 -10.67 -6.46 -5.60
C THR A 39 -10.63 -5.68 -6.91
N GLU A 40 -11.75 -5.07 -7.29
CA GLU A 40 -11.89 -4.27 -8.49
C GLU A 40 -10.99 -3.02 -8.49
N ALA A 41 -10.71 -2.46 -7.30
CA ALA A 41 -9.80 -1.32 -7.18
C ALA A 41 -8.36 -1.73 -7.49
N ALA A 42 -7.91 -2.90 -7.03
CA ALA A 42 -6.60 -3.45 -7.35
C ALA A 42 -6.45 -3.72 -8.86
N GLU A 43 -7.45 -4.34 -9.45
CA GLU A 43 -7.49 -4.61 -10.89
C GLU A 43 -7.52 -3.32 -11.72
N TYR A 44 -8.29 -2.33 -11.28
CA TYR A 44 -8.35 -1.01 -11.93
C TYR A 44 -6.99 -0.33 -11.95
N LEU A 45 -6.28 -0.31 -10.81
CA LEU A 45 -4.95 0.29 -10.71
C LEU A 45 -3.95 -0.39 -11.65
N ARG A 46 -3.91 -1.72 -11.66
CA ARG A 46 -3.00 -2.49 -12.52
C ARG A 46 -3.28 -2.28 -14.01
N ARG A 47 -4.56 -2.15 -14.37
CA ARG A 47 -4.99 -1.99 -15.78
C ARG A 47 -4.70 -0.60 -16.32
N ASN A 48 -4.99 0.44 -15.52
CA ASN A 48 -5.02 1.80 -16.02
C ASN A 48 -3.74 2.60 -15.73
N PHE A 49 -2.89 2.09 -14.82
CA PHE A 49 -1.63 2.74 -14.43
C PHE A 49 -0.43 1.80 -14.59
N PRO A 50 -0.05 1.45 -15.82
CA PRO A 50 1.02 0.47 -16.07
C PRO A 50 2.42 0.94 -15.62
N GLY A 51 2.61 2.24 -15.36
CA GLY A 51 3.83 2.80 -14.78
C GLY A 51 3.93 2.64 -13.27
N LEU A 52 2.81 2.44 -12.59
CA LEU A 52 2.77 2.27 -11.14
C LEU A 52 3.49 0.97 -10.73
N LYS A 53 4.33 1.04 -9.71
CA LYS A 53 5.15 -0.09 -9.22
C LYS A 53 4.64 -0.66 -7.91
N ALA A 54 4.03 0.20 -7.08
CA ALA A 54 3.56 -0.20 -5.76
C ALA A 54 2.39 0.66 -5.27
N VAL A 55 1.65 0.10 -4.33
CA VAL A 55 0.75 0.83 -3.45
C VAL A 55 1.32 0.84 -2.04
N ALA A 56 1.08 1.89 -1.28
CA ALA A 56 1.45 2.01 0.12
C ALA A 56 0.26 2.50 0.93
N LEU A 57 0.08 1.98 2.14
CA LEU A 57 -1.07 2.28 2.98
C LEU A 57 -0.68 2.41 4.45
N ASP A 58 -1.40 3.26 5.18
CA ASP A 58 -1.18 3.54 6.59
C ASP A 58 -2.09 2.71 7.53
N PHE A 59 -2.65 1.62 7.03
CA PHE A 59 -3.44 0.64 7.77
C PHE A 59 -2.89 -0.78 7.57
N LEU A 60 -3.41 -1.74 8.32
CA LEU A 60 -2.74 -3.01 8.57
C LEU A 60 -2.57 -3.87 7.31
N SER A 61 -3.61 -4.00 6.48
CA SER A 61 -3.57 -4.87 5.30
C SER A 61 -4.54 -4.42 4.20
N VAL A 62 -4.27 -4.83 2.96
CA VAL A 62 -5.20 -4.63 1.84
C VAL A 62 -6.44 -5.49 1.94
N ASP A 63 -6.33 -6.71 2.52
CA ASP A 63 -7.45 -7.60 2.79
C ASP A 63 -8.02 -7.36 4.19
N SER A 64 -9.30 -7.65 4.37
CA SER A 64 -9.99 -7.56 5.65
C SER A 64 -9.43 -8.56 6.67
N SER A 65 -9.30 -8.16 7.93
CA SER A 65 -8.96 -9.06 9.05
C SER A 65 -10.03 -10.14 9.29
N VAL A 66 -11.28 -9.85 8.89
CA VAL A 66 -12.42 -10.75 9.16
C VAL A 66 -12.59 -11.77 8.04
N THR A 67 -12.43 -11.37 6.80
CA THR A 67 -12.74 -12.20 5.64
C THR A 67 -11.50 -12.65 4.86
N GLY A 68 -10.38 -11.96 4.99
CA GLY A 68 -9.19 -12.22 4.19
C GLY A 68 -8.69 -13.66 4.28
N GLU A 69 -8.56 -14.20 5.51
CA GLU A 69 -8.11 -15.57 5.71
C GLU A 69 -9.13 -16.60 5.19
N VAL A 70 -10.43 -16.36 5.41
CA VAL A 70 -11.50 -17.26 4.97
C VAL A 70 -11.63 -17.28 3.45
N ASP A 71 -11.48 -16.13 2.81
CA ASP A 71 -11.64 -15.94 1.36
C ASP A 71 -10.31 -16.13 0.59
N GLY A 72 -9.22 -16.48 1.28
CA GLY A 72 -7.91 -16.75 0.67
C GLY A 72 -7.20 -15.49 0.17
N PHE A 73 -7.35 -14.35 0.85
CA PHE A 73 -6.67 -13.09 0.55
C PHE A 73 -6.85 -12.58 -0.90
N PRO A 74 -8.10 -12.43 -1.36
CA PRO A 74 -8.38 -12.15 -2.77
C PRO A 74 -7.78 -10.82 -3.26
N ILE A 75 -7.61 -9.84 -2.38
CA ILE A 75 -7.08 -8.53 -2.74
C ILE A 75 -5.57 -8.58 -2.90
N HIS A 76 -4.85 -9.35 -2.05
CA HIS A 76 -3.43 -9.66 -2.27
C HIS A 76 -3.24 -10.33 -3.64
N HIS A 77 -4.05 -11.33 -3.97
CA HIS A 77 -4.02 -11.97 -5.27
C HIS A 77 -4.31 -11.00 -6.42
N ALA A 78 -5.25 -10.09 -6.24
CA ALA A 78 -5.55 -9.07 -7.25
C ALA A 78 -4.36 -8.13 -7.52
N PHE A 79 -3.57 -7.79 -6.49
CA PHE A 79 -2.37 -6.96 -6.64
C PHE A 79 -1.15 -7.74 -7.14
N LEU A 80 -0.93 -8.97 -6.65
CA LEU A 80 0.35 -9.67 -6.75
C LEU A 80 0.39 -10.77 -7.79
N ASP A 81 -0.75 -11.40 -8.15
CA ASP A 81 -0.75 -12.54 -9.04
C ASP A 81 -0.19 -12.21 -10.42
N THR A 82 0.69 -13.12 -10.86
CA THR A 82 1.20 -13.19 -12.23
C THR A 82 0.79 -14.52 -12.83
N GLY A 83 0.36 -14.53 -14.07
CA GLY A 83 0.01 -15.81 -14.73
C GLY A 83 -0.71 -15.64 -16.06
N ILE A 84 -1.02 -16.78 -16.67
CA ILE A 84 -1.78 -16.82 -17.92
C ILE A 84 -3.14 -16.16 -17.69
N GLY A 85 -3.44 -15.14 -18.48
CA GLY A 85 -4.68 -14.35 -18.33
C GLY A 85 -4.58 -13.14 -17.40
N LYS A 86 -3.43 -12.91 -16.75
CA LYS A 86 -3.14 -11.71 -15.96
C LYS A 86 -2.12 -10.82 -16.72
N PRO A 87 -2.55 -10.03 -17.70
CA PRO A 87 -1.64 -9.28 -18.59
C PRO A 87 -0.97 -8.08 -17.91
N TYR A 88 -1.38 -7.77 -16.68
CA TYR A 88 -0.91 -6.57 -16.00
C TYR A 88 0.26 -6.87 -15.08
N ARG A 89 1.15 -5.87 -14.94
CA ARG A 89 2.26 -5.92 -14.00
C ARG A 89 1.76 -6.07 -12.56
N THR A 90 2.46 -6.87 -11.76
CA THR A 90 2.31 -6.92 -10.30
C THR A 90 2.53 -5.55 -9.69
N LEU A 91 1.69 -5.16 -8.75
CA LEU A 91 1.92 -4.01 -7.87
C LEU A 91 2.37 -4.52 -6.50
N LEU A 92 3.54 -4.09 -6.07
CA LEU A 92 3.99 -4.37 -4.70
C LEU A 92 3.08 -3.66 -3.69
N ILE A 93 2.96 -4.24 -2.50
CA ILE A 93 2.15 -3.69 -1.42
C ILE A 93 3.06 -3.33 -0.26
N TYR A 94 3.03 -2.08 0.19
CA TYR A 94 3.64 -1.62 1.43
C TYR A 94 2.52 -1.37 2.43
N GLU A 95 2.33 -2.32 3.34
CA GLU A 95 1.30 -2.29 4.38
C GLU A 95 1.84 -1.66 5.65
N ASP A 96 0.92 -1.10 6.44
CA ASP A 96 1.23 -0.62 7.79
C ASP A 96 2.35 0.44 7.83
N VAL A 97 2.37 1.33 6.85
CA VAL A 97 3.39 2.39 6.77
C VAL A 97 3.13 3.46 7.82
N ASN A 98 4.11 3.69 8.69
CA ASN A 98 4.02 4.75 9.70
C ASN A 98 4.26 6.12 9.08
N VAL A 99 3.20 6.89 8.89
CA VAL A 99 3.23 8.25 8.33
C VAL A 99 3.10 9.36 9.36
N LYS A 100 3.07 9.01 10.66
CA LYS A 100 2.83 9.95 11.74
C LYS A 100 3.73 11.18 11.62
N LYS A 101 5.04 10.97 11.47
CA LYS A 101 6.01 12.09 11.41
C LYS A 101 5.79 13.03 10.22
N ILE A 102 5.49 12.49 9.06
CA ILE A 102 5.23 13.28 7.85
C ILE A 102 3.94 14.09 8.00
N ARG A 103 2.91 13.51 8.62
CA ARG A 103 1.65 14.19 8.90
C ARG A 103 1.82 15.33 9.92
N GLU A 104 2.56 15.07 11.02
CA GLU A 104 2.87 16.09 12.03
C GLU A 104 3.62 17.29 11.43
N LEU A 105 4.57 17.03 10.56
CA LEU A 105 5.36 18.07 9.88
C LEU A 105 4.59 18.75 8.74
N LYS A 106 3.43 18.21 8.34
CA LYS A 106 2.60 18.72 7.23
C LYS A 106 3.36 18.86 5.89
N CYS A 107 4.34 17.99 5.67
CA CYS A 107 5.25 18.04 4.52
C CYS A 107 4.97 16.96 3.46
N ILE A 108 3.74 16.42 3.44
CA ILE A 108 3.39 15.35 2.49
C ILE A 108 3.52 15.81 1.03
N ASP A 109 3.17 17.07 0.76
CA ASP A 109 3.27 17.67 -0.58
C ASP A 109 4.71 18.07 -0.96
N GLU A 110 5.65 17.97 -0.01
CA GLU A 110 7.05 18.30 -0.20
C GLU A 110 7.91 17.06 -0.49
N ILE A 111 7.31 15.86 -0.47
CA ILE A 111 8.01 14.61 -0.75
C ILE A 111 8.43 14.59 -2.22
N GLN A 112 9.74 14.50 -2.45
CA GLN A 112 10.31 14.42 -3.79
C GLN A 112 10.48 12.97 -4.26
N TRP A 113 10.95 12.11 -3.37
CA TRP A 113 11.11 10.68 -3.65
C TRP A 113 11.07 9.87 -2.36
N ILE A 114 10.78 8.59 -2.52
CA ILE A 114 10.75 7.59 -1.45
C ILE A 114 11.68 6.45 -1.85
N SER A 115 12.48 5.99 -0.89
CA SER A 115 13.21 4.73 -0.99
C SER A 115 12.69 3.74 0.03
N ALA A 116 12.50 2.49 -0.39
CA ALA A 116 12.05 1.40 0.45
C ALA A 116 13.08 0.28 0.41
N PHE A 117 13.61 -0.11 1.57
CA PHE A 117 14.68 -1.08 1.72
C PHE A 117 14.19 -2.33 2.45
N PRO A 118 13.67 -3.36 1.74
CA PRO A 118 13.24 -4.60 2.36
C PRO A 118 14.44 -5.39 2.87
N VAL A 119 14.29 -6.00 4.05
CA VAL A 119 15.24 -7.00 4.54
C VAL A 119 15.02 -8.28 3.76
N ARG A 120 16.07 -8.79 3.12
CA ARG A 120 15.99 -9.98 2.25
C ARG A 120 16.21 -11.26 3.04
N PHE A 121 15.16 -12.08 3.14
CA PHE A 121 15.26 -13.44 3.65
C PHE A 121 14.90 -14.44 2.55
N LYS A 122 15.67 -15.52 2.46
CA LYS A 122 15.38 -16.58 1.49
C LYS A 122 14.09 -17.31 1.86
N GLY A 123 13.14 -17.36 0.92
CA GLY A 123 11.89 -18.11 1.08
C GLY A 123 10.78 -17.36 1.79
N LEU A 124 10.94 -16.05 2.07
CA LEU A 124 9.85 -15.22 2.57
C LEU A 124 9.14 -14.49 1.42
N GLU A 125 7.82 -14.44 1.51
CA GLU A 125 6.95 -13.70 0.58
C GLU A 125 6.88 -12.22 0.93
N ALA A 126 7.02 -11.89 2.22
CA ALA A 126 7.01 -10.53 2.74
C ALA A 126 8.15 -10.32 3.74
N SER A 127 8.56 -9.08 3.94
CA SER A 127 9.59 -8.74 4.92
C SER A 127 9.40 -7.33 5.46
N PRO A 128 9.89 -7.04 6.66
CA PRO A 128 9.97 -5.68 7.16
C PRO A 128 10.73 -4.78 6.19
N VAL A 129 10.25 -3.54 6.04
CA VAL A 129 10.85 -2.55 5.16
C VAL A 129 11.10 -1.25 5.90
N SER A 130 12.29 -0.68 5.72
CA SER A 130 12.57 0.70 6.10
C SER A 130 12.25 1.60 4.91
N MET A 131 11.37 2.57 5.15
CA MET A 131 10.98 3.55 4.13
C MET A 131 11.51 4.93 4.51
N VAL A 132 12.21 5.58 3.57
CA VAL A 132 12.81 6.91 3.76
C VAL A 132 12.24 7.84 2.71
N ALA A 133 11.73 8.99 3.15
CA ALA A 133 11.27 10.06 2.27
C ALA A 133 12.28 11.21 2.24
N CYS A 134 12.59 11.72 1.06
CA CYS A 134 13.29 12.97 0.88
C CYS A 134 12.26 14.10 0.75
N ILE A 135 12.41 15.10 1.58
CA ILE A 135 11.55 16.29 1.62
C ILE A 135 12.37 17.47 1.07
N LYS A 136 11.70 18.38 0.40
CA LYS A 136 12.28 19.58 -0.21
C LYS A 136 12.71 20.60 0.84
#